data_6e27122921f28a579ac19526cd9d2d2c
#
_entry.id   6e27122921f28a579ac19526cd9d2d2c
#
_cell.length_a   1.000
_cell.length_b   1.000
_cell.length_c   1.000
_cell.angle_alpha   90.00
_cell.angle_beta   90.00
_cell.angle_gamma   90.00
#
_symmetry.space_group_name_H-M   'P 1'
#
loop_
_entity.id
_entity.type
_entity.pdbx_description
1 polymer ?
#
loop_
_entity_poly.entity_id
_entity_poly.type
_entity_poly.pdbx_seq_one_letter_code
_entity_poly.pdbx_strand_id
1 'polypeptide(L)'
;YTPIKTIGLCHSVQYCSEPLLKKLGMDDKVDGLKELIAGINHMGWLLDIRDKDGNDLYPEIRRRAAEKNAAEKHADMVRFEYIRRFGYYCTESSEHNAEYNPFFIKSKYPELIDRYNIPLDEYPRRCIKQIADWKKEYTELSQSAELTHTRSREYASRIMETIVTSGVYKIGGNVINRGNLIENLPADACVEVPCLVDGDGIHPCRVGRLPVQLAAMNMTNIN
;
A
#
# COMPACT_ATOMS: atom_id res chain seq x y z
N TYR A 1 6.19 -34.37 8.60
CA TYR A 1 5.91 -33.21 7.71
C TYR A 1 5.83 -31.97 8.58
N THR A 2 6.79 -31.06 8.44
CA THR A 2 6.67 -29.73 9.03
C THR A 2 5.65 -28.94 8.19
N PRO A 3 4.58 -28.39 8.78
CA PRO A 3 3.60 -27.62 8.01
C PRO A 3 4.27 -26.38 7.43
N ILE A 4 4.10 -26.17 6.13
CA ILE A 4 4.60 -24.96 5.45
C ILE A 4 3.78 -23.78 5.97
N LYS A 5 4.46 -22.76 6.49
CA LYS A 5 3.84 -21.48 6.82
C LYS A 5 3.92 -20.57 5.59
N THR A 6 2.81 -19.94 5.23
CA THR A 6 2.72 -19.01 4.10
C THR A 6 2.23 -17.65 4.57
N ILE A 7 2.70 -16.59 3.93
CA ILE A 7 2.23 -15.22 4.11
C ILE A 7 2.19 -14.53 2.75
N GLY A 8 1.15 -13.76 2.51
CA GLY A 8 1.09 -12.87 1.35
C GLY A 8 1.83 -11.57 1.62
N LEU A 9 2.59 -11.09 0.64
CA LEU A 9 3.34 -9.85 0.72
C LEU A 9 2.92 -8.91 -0.42
N CYS A 10 2.79 -7.62 -0.12
CA CYS A 10 2.47 -6.60 -1.11
C CYS A 10 3.34 -5.35 -0.90
N HIS A 11 3.82 -4.76 -2.01
CA HIS A 11 4.63 -3.55 -1.96
C HIS A 11 3.80 -2.30 -1.63
N SER A 12 2.50 -2.31 -1.94
CA SER A 12 1.64 -1.14 -1.74
C SER A 12 1.54 -0.70 -0.27
N VAL A 13 1.55 -1.66 0.67
CA VAL A 13 1.56 -1.37 2.11
C VAL A 13 2.93 -0.88 2.58
N GLN A 14 4.00 -1.44 2.02
CA GLN A 14 5.37 -1.13 2.43
C GLN A 14 5.84 0.26 1.98
N TYR A 15 5.33 0.73 0.84
CA TYR A 15 5.69 2.02 0.26
C TYR A 15 4.52 3.01 0.28
N CYS A 16 3.71 3.00 1.34
CA CYS A 16 2.51 3.84 1.44
C CYS A 16 2.84 5.27 1.89
N SER A 17 3.39 5.42 3.06
CA SER A 17 3.46 6.71 3.78
C SER A 17 4.57 7.64 3.27
N GLU A 18 5.77 7.13 3.03
CA GLU A 18 6.88 7.94 2.53
C GLU A 18 6.55 8.62 1.19
N PRO A 19 6.05 7.91 0.15
CA PRO A 19 5.63 8.55 -1.09
C PRO A 19 4.45 9.51 -0.92
N LEU A 20 3.50 9.24 -0.01
CA LEU A 20 2.42 10.15 0.30
C LEU A 20 2.96 11.50 0.80
N LEU A 21 3.82 11.47 1.82
CA LEU A 21 4.39 12.68 2.40
C LEU A 21 5.21 13.47 1.37
N LYS A 22 6.04 12.80 0.56
CA LYS A 22 6.81 13.45 -0.52
C LYS A 22 5.91 14.12 -1.55
N LYS A 23 4.82 13.47 -1.98
CA LYS A 23 3.84 14.05 -2.91
C LYS A 23 3.14 15.28 -2.36
N LEU A 24 3.07 15.40 -1.05
CA LEU A 24 2.48 16.54 -0.34
C LEU A 24 3.51 17.59 0.09
N GLY A 25 4.80 17.44 -0.28
CA GLY A 25 5.87 18.37 0.12
C GLY A 25 6.12 18.36 1.63
N MET A 26 6.05 17.18 2.25
CA MET A 26 6.30 16.93 3.68
C MET A 26 7.53 16.01 3.86
N ASP A 27 8.56 16.21 3.03
CA ASP A 27 9.76 15.36 3.01
C ASP A 27 10.51 15.39 4.36
N ASP A 28 10.45 16.50 5.08
CA ASP A 28 11.02 16.69 6.41
C ASP A 28 10.37 15.81 7.50
N LYS A 29 9.22 15.22 7.22
CA LYS A 29 8.45 14.35 8.13
C LYS A 29 8.67 12.86 7.88
N VAL A 30 9.47 12.47 6.89
CA VAL A 30 9.66 11.06 6.52
C VAL A 30 10.50 10.30 7.53
N ASP A 31 11.49 10.96 8.13
CA ASP A 31 12.38 10.31 9.08
C ASP A 31 11.70 10.00 10.41
N GLY A 32 11.88 8.76 10.88
CA GLY A 32 11.32 8.31 12.16
C GLY A 32 9.79 8.16 12.19
N LEU A 33 9.15 8.03 11.03
CA LEU A 33 7.69 7.82 10.91
C LEU A 33 7.20 6.63 11.75
N LYS A 34 6.08 6.86 12.41
CA LYS A 34 5.26 5.82 13.04
C LYS A 34 3.94 5.73 12.29
N GLU A 35 3.57 4.54 11.85
CA GLU A 35 2.37 4.32 11.05
C GLU A 35 1.63 3.05 11.46
N LEU A 36 0.32 3.06 11.26
CA LEU A 36 -0.55 1.90 11.36
C LEU A 36 -1.35 1.77 10.06
N ILE A 37 -1.14 0.67 9.35
CA ILE A 37 -1.87 0.35 8.13
C ILE A 37 -2.57 -0.98 8.34
N ALA A 38 -3.87 -1.06 8.00
CA ALA A 38 -4.63 -2.30 8.02
C ALA A 38 -5.84 -2.25 7.09
N GLY A 39 -6.29 -3.44 6.64
CA GLY A 39 -7.43 -3.63 5.75
C GLY A 39 -7.34 -4.96 5.02
N ILE A 40 -7.49 -4.94 3.71
CA ILE A 40 -7.24 -6.08 2.82
C ILE A 40 -6.18 -5.69 1.78
N ASN A 41 -5.61 -6.69 1.10
CA ASN A 41 -4.61 -6.45 0.05
C ASN A 41 -5.13 -5.43 -0.98
N HIS A 42 -4.30 -4.46 -1.34
CA HIS A 42 -4.59 -3.32 -2.22
C HIS A 42 -5.67 -2.34 -1.71
N MET A 43 -6.30 -2.63 -0.59
CA MET A 43 -7.23 -1.73 0.08
C MET A 43 -6.96 -1.72 1.60
N GLY A 44 -5.67 -1.62 1.95
CA GLY A 44 -5.21 -1.26 3.28
C GLY A 44 -5.36 0.25 3.50
N TRP A 45 -5.69 0.64 4.71
CA TRP A 45 -5.92 2.02 5.10
C TRP A 45 -4.82 2.49 6.04
N LEU A 46 -4.24 3.64 5.75
CA LEU A 46 -3.34 4.33 6.68
C LEU A 46 -4.18 4.90 7.82
N LEU A 47 -4.27 4.17 8.92
CA LEU A 47 -5.17 4.49 10.05
C LEU A 47 -4.56 5.53 11.00
N ASP A 48 -3.25 5.49 11.18
CA ASP A 48 -2.50 6.45 11.99
C ASP A 48 -1.16 6.74 11.31
N ILE A 49 -0.73 7.99 11.38
CA ILE A 49 0.57 8.42 10.88
C ILE A 49 1.10 9.58 11.73
N ARG A 50 2.27 9.37 12.32
CA ARG A 50 2.91 10.34 13.24
C ARG A 50 4.35 10.57 12.84
N ASP A 51 4.83 11.79 13.09
CA ASP A 51 6.25 12.08 12.96
C ASP A 51 7.07 11.45 14.11
N LYS A 52 8.38 11.63 14.07
CA LYS A 52 9.31 11.11 15.08
C LYS A 52 8.99 11.60 16.51
N ASP A 53 8.41 12.77 16.63
CA ASP A 53 8.06 13.41 17.90
C ASP A 53 6.66 12.98 18.41
N GLY A 54 5.92 12.16 17.60
CA GLY A 54 4.61 11.65 17.94
C GLY A 54 3.43 12.54 17.53
N ASN A 55 3.67 13.62 16.79
CA ASN A 55 2.61 14.50 16.31
C ASN A 55 1.81 13.83 15.20
N ASP A 56 0.49 13.95 15.27
CA ASP A 56 -0.43 13.46 14.22
C ASP A 56 -0.26 14.28 12.93
N LEU A 57 0.03 13.59 11.83
CA LEU A 57 0.25 14.24 10.54
C LEU A 57 -1.04 14.32 9.69
N TYR A 58 -2.13 13.64 10.07
CA TYR A 58 -3.37 13.65 9.28
C TYR A 58 -4.01 15.01 9.07
N PRO A 59 -4.04 15.93 10.05
CA PRO A 59 -4.59 17.27 9.81
C PRO A 59 -3.93 17.98 8.64
N GLU A 60 -2.60 17.93 8.56
CA GLU A 60 -1.83 18.56 7.49
C GLU A 60 -1.93 17.80 6.17
N ILE A 61 -1.92 16.47 6.21
CA ILE A 61 -2.15 15.61 5.04
C ILE A 61 -3.50 15.93 4.39
N ARG A 62 -4.58 16.04 5.17
CA ARG A 62 -5.93 16.35 4.68
C ARG A 62 -5.97 17.72 4.00
N ARG A 63 -5.37 18.72 4.62
CA ARG A 63 -5.30 20.07 4.08
C ARG A 63 -4.58 20.10 2.73
N ARG A 64 -3.33 19.58 2.70
CA ARG A 64 -2.51 19.59 1.48
C ARG A 64 -3.08 18.71 0.36
N ALA A 65 -3.66 17.57 0.69
CA ALA A 65 -4.32 16.71 -0.30
C ALA A 65 -5.51 17.42 -0.95
N ALA A 66 -6.32 18.14 -0.19
CA ALA A 66 -7.43 18.92 -0.72
C ALA A 66 -6.96 20.07 -1.62
N GLU A 67 -5.94 20.81 -1.20
CA GLU A 67 -5.32 21.88 -1.97
C GLU A 67 -4.74 21.37 -3.29
N LYS A 68 -3.98 20.27 -3.25
CA LYS A 68 -3.37 19.69 -4.43
C LYS A 68 -4.42 19.18 -5.42
N ASN A 69 -5.48 18.50 -4.96
CA ASN A 69 -6.58 18.05 -5.81
C ASN A 69 -7.35 19.22 -6.47
N ALA A 70 -7.38 20.40 -5.82
CA ALA A 70 -8.01 21.59 -6.37
C ALA A 70 -7.12 22.35 -7.37
N ALA A 71 -5.80 22.25 -7.22
CA ALA A 71 -4.84 23.04 -7.99
C ALA A 71 -4.45 22.40 -9.33
N GLU A 72 -4.31 21.07 -9.38
CA GLU A 72 -3.75 20.39 -10.56
C GLU A 72 -4.24 18.96 -10.71
N LYS A 73 -4.17 18.40 -11.93
CA LYS A 73 -4.35 16.97 -12.18
C LYS A 73 -3.05 16.23 -11.87
N HIS A 74 -3.16 15.14 -11.12
CA HIS A 74 -2.03 14.29 -10.75
C HIS A 74 -2.44 12.81 -10.57
N ALA A 75 -1.47 11.93 -10.39
CA ALA A 75 -1.74 10.48 -10.32
C ALA A 75 -2.47 10.02 -9.04
N ASP A 76 -2.57 10.83 -8.00
CA ASP A 76 -3.17 10.44 -6.71
C ASP A 76 -4.55 11.03 -6.43
N MET A 77 -5.24 11.57 -7.44
CA MET A 77 -6.51 12.27 -7.25
C MET A 77 -7.60 11.42 -6.59
N VAL A 78 -7.70 10.13 -6.94
CA VAL A 78 -8.68 9.21 -6.34
C VAL A 78 -8.38 8.96 -4.86
N ARG A 79 -7.13 8.68 -4.50
CA ARG A 79 -6.76 8.46 -3.09
C ARG A 79 -6.91 9.71 -2.23
N PHE A 80 -6.64 10.89 -2.78
CA PHE A 80 -6.88 12.15 -2.09
C PHE A 80 -8.36 12.45 -1.94
N GLU A 81 -9.20 12.04 -2.91
CA GLU A 81 -10.64 12.07 -2.76
C GLU A 81 -11.12 11.11 -1.65
N TYR A 82 -10.47 9.95 -1.48
CA TYR A 82 -10.75 9.05 -0.34
C TYR A 82 -10.40 9.72 1.00
N ILE A 83 -9.27 10.42 1.11
CA ILE A 83 -8.97 11.21 2.31
C ILE A 83 -10.11 12.18 2.61
N ARG A 84 -10.60 12.90 1.59
CA ARG A 84 -11.66 13.88 1.75
C ARG A 84 -12.99 13.26 2.18
N ARG A 85 -13.35 12.09 1.63
CA ARG A 85 -14.66 11.46 1.88
C ARG A 85 -14.67 10.50 3.06
N PHE A 86 -13.61 9.72 3.21
CA PHE A 86 -13.52 8.67 4.22
C PHE A 86 -12.59 9.01 5.36
N GLY A 87 -11.79 10.07 5.22
CA GLY A 87 -10.85 10.54 6.23
C GLY A 87 -9.48 9.87 6.19
N TYR A 88 -9.26 8.88 5.31
CA TYR A 88 -8.06 8.05 5.32
C TYR A 88 -7.49 7.81 3.91
N TYR A 89 -6.18 7.60 3.84
CA TYR A 89 -5.47 7.26 2.62
C TYR A 89 -5.43 5.74 2.41
N CYS A 90 -5.56 5.29 1.16
CA CYS A 90 -5.52 3.89 0.77
C CYS A 90 -4.16 3.49 0.21
N THR A 91 -3.74 2.24 0.39
CA THR A 91 -2.39 1.76 0.05
C THR A 91 -2.12 1.70 -1.45
N GLU A 92 -3.03 1.19 -2.26
CA GLU A 92 -2.81 0.98 -3.69
C GLU A 92 -2.98 2.27 -4.51
N SER A 93 -2.55 2.26 -5.77
CA SER A 93 -2.63 3.39 -6.68
C SER A 93 -4.06 3.92 -6.88
N SER A 94 -4.18 5.17 -7.30
CA SER A 94 -5.48 5.77 -7.59
C SER A 94 -6.20 5.08 -8.75
N GLU A 95 -5.47 4.59 -9.76
CA GLU A 95 -6.06 3.87 -10.90
C GLU A 95 -6.71 2.56 -10.43
N HIS A 96 -6.01 1.72 -9.65
CA HIS A 96 -6.57 0.48 -9.13
C HIS A 96 -7.70 0.72 -8.14
N ASN A 97 -7.61 1.75 -7.29
CA ASN A 97 -8.72 2.13 -6.42
C ASN A 97 -9.96 2.60 -7.21
N ALA A 98 -9.77 3.19 -8.39
CA ALA A 98 -10.88 3.54 -9.28
C ALA A 98 -11.49 2.30 -9.95
N GLU A 99 -10.70 1.26 -10.22
CA GLU A 99 -11.15 -0.01 -10.81
C GLU A 99 -11.89 -0.90 -9.80
N TYR A 100 -11.39 -0.98 -8.54
CA TYR A 100 -11.98 -1.83 -7.50
C TYR A 100 -13.31 -1.31 -6.96
N ASN A 101 -13.64 -0.05 -7.19
CA ASN A 101 -14.81 0.58 -6.60
C ASN A 101 -15.68 1.27 -7.66
N PRO A 102 -17.02 1.19 -7.55
CA PRO A 102 -17.94 1.69 -8.56
C PRO A 102 -18.15 3.22 -8.51
N PHE A 103 -17.20 3.99 -8.00
CA PHE A 103 -17.40 5.42 -7.75
C PHE A 103 -16.93 6.33 -8.88
N PHE A 104 -15.92 5.91 -9.65
CA PHE A 104 -15.19 6.78 -10.57
C PHE A 104 -15.38 6.40 -12.03
N ILE A 105 -15.31 5.10 -12.36
CA ILE A 105 -15.49 4.61 -13.74
C ILE A 105 -16.96 4.24 -13.93
N LYS A 106 -17.72 5.14 -14.54
CA LYS A 106 -19.17 5.00 -14.71
C LYS A 106 -19.59 5.38 -16.12
N SER A 107 -20.30 4.49 -16.81
CA SER A 107 -20.85 4.78 -18.14
C SER A 107 -21.77 6.00 -18.17
N LYS A 108 -22.54 6.23 -17.09
CA LYS A 108 -23.45 7.38 -16.94
C LYS A 108 -22.72 8.71 -16.67
N TYR A 109 -21.50 8.67 -16.17
CA TYR A 109 -20.71 9.85 -15.78
C TYR A 109 -19.25 9.71 -16.28
N PRO A 110 -19.06 9.65 -17.61
CA PRO A 110 -17.73 9.42 -18.20
C PRO A 110 -16.74 10.55 -17.89
N GLU A 111 -17.21 11.76 -17.61
CA GLU A 111 -16.40 12.91 -17.23
C GLU A 111 -15.59 12.70 -15.93
N LEU A 112 -15.98 11.74 -15.08
CA LEU A 112 -15.24 11.43 -13.87
C LEU A 112 -13.84 10.86 -14.17
N ILE A 113 -13.68 10.14 -15.27
CA ILE A 113 -12.42 9.59 -15.72
C ILE A 113 -11.40 10.71 -15.95
N ASP A 114 -11.80 11.71 -16.71
CA ASP A 114 -10.95 12.89 -16.94
C ASP A 114 -10.77 13.75 -15.68
N ARG A 115 -11.85 13.95 -14.92
CA ARG A 115 -11.84 14.75 -13.69
C ARG A 115 -10.85 14.23 -12.67
N TYR A 116 -10.75 12.91 -12.48
CA TYR A 116 -9.86 12.27 -11.52
C TYR A 116 -8.58 11.74 -12.15
N ASN A 117 -8.29 12.14 -13.40
CA ASN A 117 -7.08 11.75 -14.13
C ASN A 117 -6.83 10.23 -14.09
N ILE A 118 -7.87 9.44 -14.35
CA ILE A 118 -7.80 7.98 -14.31
C ILE A 118 -7.27 7.48 -15.65
N PRO A 119 -6.08 6.83 -15.68
CA PRO A 119 -5.57 6.26 -16.91
C PRO A 119 -6.37 5.02 -17.30
N LEU A 120 -6.91 5.00 -18.52
CA LEU A 120 -7.47 3.79 -19.12
C LEU A 120 -6.36 3.04 -19.87
N ASP A 121 -6.51 1.73 -20.00
CA ASP A 121 -5.55 0.84 -20.70
C ASP A 121 -4.11 0.92 -20.14
N GLU A 122 -3.97 1.18 -18.85
CA GLU A 122 -2.66 1.28 -18.20
C GLU A 122 -1.90 -0.04 -18.26
N TYR A 123 -2.57 -1.16 -18.02
CA TYR A 123 -1.93 -2.47 -18.03
C TYR A 123 -1.30 -2.84 -19.39
N PRO A 124 -1.99 -2.71 -20.54
CA PRO A 124 -1.36 -2.90 -21.85
C PRO A 124 -0.14 -2.00 -22.09
N ARG A 125 -0.21 -0.73 -21.70
CA ARG A 125 0.94 0.20 -21.82
C ARG A 125 2.11 -0.22 -20.93
N ARG A 126 1.84 -0.65 -19.70
CA ARG A 126 2.85 -1.19 -18.78
C ARG A 126 3.53 -2.43 -19.36
N CYS A 127 2.77 -3.36 -19.93
CA CYS A 127 3.31 -4.56 -20.57
C CYS A 127 4.23 -4.22 -21.74
N ILE A 128 3.83 -3.30 -22.61
CA ILE A 128 4.65 -2.84 -23.73
C ILE A 128 5.97 -2.23 -23.24
N LYS A 129 5.88 -1.34 -22.24
CA LYS A 129 7.06 -0.71 -21.64
C LYS A 129 7.98 -1.74 -20.99
N GLN A 130 7.44 -2.66 -20.20
CA GLN A 130 8.23 -3.69 -19.51
C GLN A 130 8.96 -4.62 -20.49
N ILE A 131 8.32 -5.00 -21.60
CA ILE A 131 8.97 -5.78 -22.65
C ILE A 131 10.14 -5.03 -23.27
N ALA A 132 9.97 -3.73 -23.52
CA ALA A 132 11.03 -2.87 -24.07
C ALA A 132 12.19 -2.69 -23.07
N ASP A 133 11.87 -2.40 -21.83
CA ASP A 133 12.85 -2.23 -20.75
C ASP A 133 13.66 -3.53 -20.53
N TRP A 134 12.98 -4.69 -20.51
CA TRP A 134 13.62 -5.99 -20.38
C TRP A 134 14.61 -6.29 -21.53
N LYS A 135 14.23 -5.98 -22.77
CA LYS A 135 15.13 -6.17 -23.94
C LYS A 135 16.38 -5.31 -23.83
N LYS A 136 16.22 -4.06 -23.36
CA LYS A 136 17.33 -3.14 -23.13
C LYS A 136 18.25 -3.68 -22.04
N GLU A 137 17.69 -4.01 -20.87
CA GLU A 137 18.43 -4.54 -19.72
C GLU A 137 19.16 -5.85 -20.06
N TYR A 138 18.49 -6.76 -20.76
CA TYR A 138 19.12 -8.00 -21.24
C TYR A 138 20.35 -7.72 -22.10
N THR A 139 20.26 -6.75 -23.02
CA THR A 139 21.38 -6.38 -23.88
C THR A 139 22.53 -5.78 -23.07
N GLU A 140 22.23 -4.87 -22.16
CA GLU A 140 23.21 -4.22 -21.28
C GLU A 140 23.93 -5.24 -20.39
N LEU A 141 23.19 -6.12 -19.72
CA LEU A 141 23.75 -7.15 -18.84
C LEU A 141 24.56 -8.22 -19.59
N SER A 142 24.12 -8.62 -20.78
CA SER A 142 24.85 -9.62 -21.57
C SER A 142 26.14 -9.09 -22.21
N GLN A 143 26.29 -7.78 -22.33
CA GLN A 143 27.50 -7.11 -22.85
C GLN A 143 28.41 -6.58 -21.74
N SER A 144 27.94 -6.56 -20.49
CA SER A 144 28.73 -6.05 -19.38
C SER A 144 29.81 -7.03 -18.96
N ALA A 145 31.05 -6.53 -18.85
CA ALA A 145 32.18 -7.32 -18.31
C ALA A 145 32.12 -7.45 -16.78
N GLU A 146 31.42 -6.55 -16.10
CA GLU A 146 31.26 -6.53 -14.66
C GLU A 146 29.79 -6.37 -14.30
N LEU A 147 29.32 -7.21 -13.38
CA LEU A 147 27.99 -7.10 -12.78
C LEU A 147 28.12 -6.51 -11.39
N THR A 148 27.53 -5.35 -11.19
CA THR A 148 27.38 -4.76 -9.86
C THR A 148 26.09 -5.20 -9.23
N HIS A 149 26.12 -5.62 -7.97
CA HIS A 149 24.93 -5.97 -7.21
C HIS A 149 24.72 -4.98 -6.07
N THR A 150 23.58 -4.28 -6.11
CA THR A 150 23.14 -3.42 -4.99
C THR A 150 21.93 -4.06 -4.34
N ARG A 151 21.97 -4.22 -3.01
CA ARG A 151 20.82 -4.76 -2.25
C ARG A 151 19.61 -3.87 -2.47
N SER A 152 18.54 -4.45 -2.99
CA SER A 152 17.27 -3.73 -3.19
C SER A 152 16.56 -3.46 -1.85
N ARG A 153 15.48 -2.70 -1.89
CA ARG A 153 14.60 -2.46 -0.73
C ARG A 153 13.59 -3.59 -0.50
N GLU A 154 13.68 -4.68 -1.29
CA GLU A 154 12.82 -5.86 -1.14
C GLU A 154 12.92 -6.47 0.25
N TYR A 155 11.78 -6.71 0.86
CA TYR A 155 11.71 -7.12 2.26
C TYR A 155 11.70 -8.64 2.48
N ALA A 156 11.49 -9.46 1.45
CA ALA A 156 11.51 -10.91 1.58
C ALA A 156 12.86 -11.43 2.11
N SER A 157 13.99 -10.89 1.61
CA SER A 157 15.32 -11.25 2.09
C SER A 157 15.54 -10.84 3.55
N ARG A 158 14.95 -9.72 3.99
CA ARG A 158 15.03 -9.27 5.39
C ARG A 158 14.19 -10.15 6.32
N ILE A 159 13.05 -10.64 5.86
CA ILE A 159 12.23 -11.62 6.59
C ILE A 159 13.06 -12.90 6.83
N MET A 160 13.67 -13.44 5.78
CA MET A 160 14.53 -14.64 5.88
C MET A 160 15.71 -14.41 6.82
N GLU A 161 16.43 -13.29 6.67
CA GLU A 161 17.55 -12.90 7.53
C GLU A 161 17.11 -12.81 9.00
N THR A 162 15.97 -12.15 9.26
CA THR A 162 15.44 -11.96 10.62
C THR A 162 15.12 -13.30 11.29
N ILE A 163 14.49 -14.23 10.58
CA ILE A 163 14.17 -15.57 11.10
C ILE A 163 15.45 -16.34 11.44
N VAL A 164 16.46 -16.29 10.56
CA VAL A 164 17.74 -17.03 10.76
C VAL A 164 18.58 -16.42 11.88
N THR A 165 18.59 -15.10 12.00
CA THR A 165 19.43 -14.40 12.99
C THR A 165 18.73 -14.13 14.32
N SER A 166 17.43 -14.50 14.45
CA SER A 166 16.59 -14.16 15.61
C SER A 166 16.53 -12.66 15.90
N GLY A 167 16.60 -11.86 14.86
CA GLY A 167 16.39 -10.41 14.94
C GLY A 167 14.92 -10.05 15.14
N VAL A 168 14.57 -8.76 14.95
CA VAL A 168 13.19 -8.27 14.97
C VAL A 168 12.96 -7.37 13.76
N TYR A 169 11.87 -7.65 12.99
CA TYR A 169 11.51 -6.87 11.82
C TYR A 169 9.99 -6.71 11.72
N LYS A 170 9.52 -5.52 11.38
CA LYS A 170 8.08 -5.24 11.19
C LYS A 170 7.75 -5.17 9.70
N ILE A 171 6.68 -5.83 9.31
CA ILE A 171 6.14 -5.81 7.93
C ILE A 171 4.63 -5.59 7.93
N GLY A 172 4.05 -5.21 6.79
CA GLY A 172 2.65 -5.45 6.47
C GLY A 172 2.52 -6.84 5.85
N GLY A 173 1.62 -7.67 6.36
CA GLY A 173 1.44 -9.02 5.87
C GLY A 173 -0.02 -9.37 5.62
N ASN A 174 -0.26 -10.20 4.60
CA ASN A 174 -1.60 -10.70 4.25
C ASN A 174 -1.77 -12.09 4.87
N VAL A 175 -2.70 -12.20 5.80
CA VAL A 175 -2.96 -13.40 6.60
C VAL A 175 -4.47 -13.61 6.79
N ILE A 176 -4.88 -14.83 7.11
CA ILE A 176 -6.28 -15.08 7.47
C ILE A 176 -6.61 -14.36 8.79
N ASN A 177 -7.79 -13.75 8.87
CA ASN A 177 -8.27 -12.96 10.01
C ASN A 177 -8.63 -13.83 11.26
N ARG A 178 -7.90 -14.93 11.47
CA ARG A 178 -8.09 -15.81 12.62
C ARG A 178 -7.77 -15.08 13.90
N GLY A 179 -8.65 -15.22 14.89
CA GLY A 179 -8.50 -14.52 16.16
C GLY A 179 -8.94 -13.05 16.09
N ASN A 180 -9.68 -12.66 15.05
CA ASN A 180 -10.22 -11.30 14.86
C ASN A 180 -9.13 -10.23 14.92
N LEU A 181 -8.10 -10.37 14.10
CA LEU A 181 -7.05 -9.35 13.95
C LEU A 181 -7.68 -8.01 13.58
N ILE A 182 -8.67 -8.03 12.68
CA ILE A 182 -9.60 -6.94 12.41
C ILE A 182 -11.00 -7.40 12.81
N GLU A 183 -11.56 -6.80 13.86
CA GLU A 183 -12.77 -7.29 14.53
C GLU A 183 -14.06 -7.23 13.68
N ASN A 184 -14.14 -6.27 12.78
CA ASN A 184 -15.32 -6.02 11.96
C ASN A 184 -15.16 -6.44 10.49
N LEU A 185 -14.26 -7.40 10.24
CA LEU A 185 -14.17 -8.15 8.99
C LEU A 185 -14.36 -9.65 9.28
N PRO A 186 -14.81 -10.47 8.30
CA PRO A 186 -15.00 -11.90 8.46
C PRO A 186 -13.74 -12.62 8.96
N ALA A 187 -13.90 -13.64 9.80
CA ALA A 187 -12.78 -14.38 10.38
C ALA A 187 -12.00 -15.23 9.38
N ASP A 188 -12.59 -15.56 8.24
CA ASP A 188 -12.02 -16.31 7.13
C ASP A 188 -11.48 -15.40 6.00
N ALA A 189 -11.69 -14.09 6.11
CA ALA A 189 -11.13 -13.15 5.15
C ALA A 189 -9.60 -13.11 5.23
N CYS A 190 -8.94 -12.88 4.09
CA CYS A 190 -7.53 -12.53 4.04
C CYS A 190 -7.38 -11.03 4.33
N VAL A 191 -6.72 -10.68 5.43
CA VAL A 191 -6.53 -9.30 5.86
C VAL A 191 -5.06 -8.90 5.81
N GLU A 192 -4.82 -7.63 5.54
CA GLU A 192 -3.50 -7.00 5.59
C GLU A 192 -3.35 -6.28 6.92
N VAL A 193 -2.40 -6.74 7.73
CA VAL A 193 -2.14 -6.22 9.07
C VAL A 193 -0.64 -6.09 9.35
N PRO A 194 -0.22 -5.26 10.31
CA PRO A 194 1.14 -5.31 10.80
C PRO A 194 1.49 -6.70 11.32
N CYS A 195 2.67 -7.19 10.95
CA CYS A 195 3.22 -8.43 11.46
C CYS A 195 4.61 -8.17 12.04
N LEU A 196 4.90 -8.80 13.17
CA LEU A 196 6.23 -8.87 13.72
C LEU A 196 6.91 -10.14 13.21
N VAL A 197 8.14 -10.04 12.77
CA VAL A 197 8.98 -11.17 12.37
C VAL A 197 10.09 -11.32 13.37
N ASP A 198 10.36 -12.55 13.83
CA ASP A 198 11.48 -12.91 14.70
C ASP A 198 11.98 -14.33 14.40
N GLY A 199 12.80 -14.91 15.30
CA GLY A 199 13.34 -16.26 15.15
C GLY A 199 12.29 -17.38 15.16
N ASP A 200 11.10 -17.14 15.71
CA ASP A 200 9.99 -18.08 15.76
C ASP A 200 9.05 -17.95 14.54
N GLY A 201 9.28 -16.93 13.71
CA GLY A 201 8.57 -16.71 12.46
C GLY A 201 7.80 -15.39 12.38
N ILE A 202 6.56 -15.44 11.85
CA ILE A 202 5.75 -14.26 11.57
C ILE A 202 4.53 -14.24 12.49
N HIS A 203 4.37 -13.14 13.22
CA HIS A 203 3.34 -12.94 14.23
C HIS A 203 2.41 -11.78 13.84
N PRO A 204 1.20 -12.07 13.31
CA PRO A 204 0.24 -11.04 12.99
C PRO A 204 -0.23 -10.26 14.22
N CYS A 205 -0.26 -8.94 14.12
CA CYS A 205 -0.70 -8.06 15.19
C CYS A 205 -2.20 -7.77 15.09
N ARG A 206 -2.90 -7.81 16.23
CA ARG A 206 -4.29 -7.39 16.29
C ARG A 206 -4.39 -5.87 16.15
N VAL A 207 -5.27 -5.42 15.26
CA VAL A 207 -5.52 -4.00 14.98
C VAL A 207 -6.76 -3.49 15.71
N GLY A 208 -7.75 -4.38 15.93
CA GLY A 208 -9.06 -4.03 16.49
C GLY A 208 -10.07 -3.68 15.39
N ARG A 209 -10.90 -2.68 15.61
CA ARG A 209 -11.96 -2.30 14.66
C ARG A 209 -11.48 -1.25 13.66
N LEU A 210 -11.71 -1.49 12.38
CA LEU A 210 -11.61 -0.41 11.38
C LEU A 210 -12.76 0.59 11.57
N PRO A 211 -12.57 1.88 11.20
CA PRO A 211 -13.67 2.80 10.98
C PRO A 211 -14.73 2.16 10.08
N VAL A 212 -16.01 2.32 10.42
CA VAL A 212 -17.11 1.58 9.80
C VAL A 212 -17.18 1.78 8.27
N GLN A 213 -16.88 2.97 7.79
CA GLN A 213 -16.87 3.28 6.35
C GLN A 213 -15.74 2.54 5.61
N LEU A 214 -14.59 2.32 6.27
CA LEU A 214 -13.46 1.58 5.70
C LEU A 214 -13.71 0.07 5.69
N ALA A 215 -14.29 -0.45 6.75
CA ALA A 215 -14.72 -1.85 6.80
C ALA A 215 -15.78 -2.14 5.72
N ALA A 216 -16.76 -1.24 5.52
CA ALA A 216 -17.74 -1.35 4.46
C ALA A 216 -17.10 -1.39 3.06
N MET A 217 -16.08 -0.56 2.83
CA MET A 217 -15.30 -0.58 1.58
C MET A 217 -14.56 -1.90 1.38
N ASN A 218 -13.90 -2.42 2.42
CA ASN A 218 -13.23 -3.71 2.36
C ASN A 218 -14.22 -4.85 2.07
N MET A 219 -15.40 -4.83 2.71
CA MET A 219 -16.45 -5.85 2.54
C MET A 219 -16.97 -5.94 1.10
N THR A 220 -16.88 -4.90 0.29
CA THR A 220 -17.27 -4.97 -1.14
C THR A 220 -16.33 -5.84 -1.99
N ASN A 221 -15.15 -6.18 -1.46
CA ASN A 221 -14.11 -6.96 -2.14
C ASN A 221 -13.78 -8.28 -1.41
N ILE A 222 -14.44 -8.57 -0.28
CA ILE A 222 -14.34 -9.85 0.43
C ILE A 222 -15.48 -10.75 -0.06
N ASN A 223 -15.13 -11.93 -0.60
CA ASN A 223 -16.08 -12.95 -1.08
C ASN A 223 -16.17 -14.10 -0.09
#